data_93786652e450381d9491c25a58bcfedb
#
_entry.id   93786652e450381d9491c25a58bcfedb
#
_cell.length_a   1.000
_cell.length_b   1.000
_cell.length_c   1.000
_cell.angle_alpha   90.00
_cell.angle_beta   90.00
_cell.angle_gamma   90.00
#
_symmetry.space_group_name_H-M   'P 1'
#
loop_
_entity.id
_entity.type
_entity.pdbx_description
1 polymer ?
#
loop_
_entity_poly.entity_id
_entity_poly.type
_entity_poly.pdbx_seq_one_letter_code
_entity_poly.pdbx_strand_id
1 'polypeptide(L)'
;MMEDNKQGILLESGTNEIEVMKFTIGGNLYGINVAKVLEIMISAPVKPMPLSHPAVEGIFKPRDTVITVVDLPKYLGVDSPKDEKDIFIVTNFNKMCIAFRVHTVDRISRISWTDISKPDKTVSGGAESVATGIAQCDGELVTILDFERIVAEIAPETSIQISEVEQMGPRARNEKPIWIAEDSILLSKMIEDSLRKANYVNLHMFSNGLELWEALSALPQGEDPIRDVALIITDIEMPQMDGHRLTKLVKESTSRFKEVPLIIFSSLISEEMRLKGRDLGADEQLTKPEIGHLVDVMDHLLVRYEQTHG
;
A
#
# COMPACT_ATOMS: atom_id res chain seq x y z
N MET A 1 43.25 0.54 7.05
CA MET A 1 42.08 -0.28 7.34
C MET A 1 41.02 0.63 7.91
N MET A 2 40.17 1.16 7.07
CA MET A 2 38.96 1.89 7.46
C MET A 2 37.79 0.93 7.19
N GLU A 3 37.22 0.39 8.28
CA GLU A 3 36.04 -0.41 8.20
C GLU A 3 34.86 0.49 7.84
N ASP A 4 34.26 0.19 6.71
CA ASP A 4 33.02 0.78 6.18
C ASP A 4 31.88 0.46 7.15
N ASN A 5 31.50 1.43 7.94
CA ASN A 5 30.35 1.36 8.85
C ASN A 5 29.06 1.57 8.05
N LYS A 6 28.69 0.57 7.24
CA LYS A 6 27.35 0.45 6.67
C LYS A 6 26.39 -0.07 7.76
N GLN A 7 26.06 0.79 8.71
CA GLN A 7 24.82 0.59 9.47
C GLN A 7 23.65 0.94 8.56
N GLY A 8 23.27 0.00 7.70
CA GLY A 8 21.92 -0.06 7.18
C GLY A 8 20.99 -0.20 8.39
N ILE A 9 20.06 0.70 8.54
CA ILE A 9 19.00 0.63 9.54
C ILE A 9 18.13 -0.57 9.14
N LEU A 10 18.50 -1.73 9.63
CA LEU A 10 17.68 -2.94 9.56
C LEU A 10 16.46 -2.69 10.46
N LEU A 11 15.33 -2.29 9.85
CA LEU A 11 14.04 -2.39 10.51
C LEU A 11 13.89 -3.85 10.95
N GLU A 12 13.81 -4.09 12.25
CA GLU A 12 13.52 -5.43 12.75
C GLU A 12 12.22 -5.91 12.14
N SER A 13 12.23 -7.08 11.51
CA SER A 13 11.09 -7.59 10.76
C SER A 13 9.87 -7.75 11.68
N GLY A 14 8.76 -7.08 11.34
CA GLY A 14 7.49 -7.19 12.07
C GLY A 14 7.40 -6.37 13.36
N THR A 15 8.12 -5.23 13.48
CA THR A 15 8.00 -4.31 14.61
C THR A 15 6.72 -3.48 14.61
N ASN A 16 5.96 -3.51 13.52
CA ASN A 16 4.75 -2.69 13.35
C ASN A 16 5.04 -1.17 13.37
N GLU A 17 6.17 -0.77 12.78
CA GLU A 17 6.63 0.63 12.69
C GLU A 17 6.75 1.08 11.25
N ILE A 18 6.55 2.37 11.04
CA ILE A 18 6.73 3.07 9.76
C ILE A 18 7.69 4.24 9.92
N GLU A 19 8.55 4.47 8.94
CA GLU A 19 9.35 5.68 8.82
C GLU A 19 8.63 6.70 7.94
N VAL A 20 8.24 7.81 8.53
CA VAL A 20 7.48 8.87 7.87
C VAL A 20 8.38 10.07 7.64
N MET A 21 8.53 10.47 6.38
CA MET A 21 9.14 11.74 6.01
C MET A 21 8.07 12.82 6.10
N LYS A 22 8.34 13.84 6.94
CA LYS A 22 7.45 14.98 7.14
C LYS A 22 7.73 16.06 6.09
N PHE A 23 6.67 16.68 5.59
CA PHE A 23 6.73 17.79 4.64
C PHE A 23 5.59 18.77 4.87
N THR A 24 5.71 20.01 4.37
CA THR A 24 4.68 21.04 4.57
C THR A 24 4.01 21.47 3.27
N ILE A 25 2.71 21.73 3.36
CA ILE A 25 1.91 22.38 2.31
C ILE A 25 1.00 23.41 2.99
N GLY A 26 1.06 24.67 2.60
CA GLY A 26 0.25 25.74 3.16
C GLY A 26 0.39 25.91 4.68
N GLY A 27 1.54 25.60 5.23
CA GLY A 27 1.81 25.65 6.67
C GLY A 27 1.30 24.44 7.46
N ASN A 28 0.59 23.50 6.83
CA ASN A 28 0.15 22.24 7.43
C ASN A 28 1.20 21.15 7.24
N LEU A 29 1.28 20.22 8.20
CA LEU A 29 2.25 19.14 8.23
C LEU A 29 1.64 17.85 7.72
N TYR A 30 2.30 17.24 6.74
CA TYR A 30 1.92 15.99 6.09
C TYR A 30 3.05 14.98 6.18
N GLY A 31 2.73 13.72 5.95
CA GLY A 31 3.69 12.62 5.97
C GLY A 31 3.54 11.67 4.78
N ILE A 32 4.68 11.15 4.34
CA ILE A 32 4.78 10.04 3.37
C ILE A 32 5.70 8.97 3.94
N ASN A 33 5.40 7.70 3.68
CA ASN A 33 6.31 6.60 4.01
C ASN A 33 7.62 6.75 3.23
N VAL A 34 8.74 6.76 3.95
CA VAL A 34 10.09 6.87 3.36
C VAL A 34 10.34 5.78 2.33
N ALA A 35 9.80 4.58 2.53
CA ALA A 35 9.96 3.47 1.60
C ALA A 35 9.40 3.75 0.19
N LYS A 36 8.46 4.70 0.04
CA LYS A 36 7.94 5.16 -1.26
C LYS A 36 8.82 6.19 -1.94
N VAL A 37 9.76 6.82 -1.20
CA VAL A 37 10.58 7.92 -1.67
C VAL A 37 11.85 7.41 -2.33
N LEU A 38 12.07 7.77 -3.58
CA LEU A 38 13.31 7.48 -4.30
C LEU A 38 14.37 8.55 -4.04
N GLU A 39 13.98 9.82 -4.20
CA GLU A 39 14.87 10.95 -4.00
C GLU A 39 14.10 12.23 -3.70
N ILE A 40 14.78 13.20 -3.12
CA ILE A 40 14.29 14.54 -2.84
C ILE A 40 15.16 15.52 -3.61
N MET A 41 14.53 16.46 -4.32
CA MET A 41 15.27 17.43 -5.11
C MET A 41 14.57 18.81 -5.08
N ILE A 42 15.35 19.87 -5.30
CA ILE A 42 14.80 21.21 -5.49
C ILE A 42 13.95 21.20 -6.77
N SER A 43 12.84 21.90 -6.77
CA SER A 43 11.96 22.01 -7.92
C SER A 43 12.72 22.54 -9.16
N ALA A 44 12.35 22.01 -10.30
CA ALA A 44 12.95 22.36 -11.58
C ALA A 44 11.85 22.81 -12.58
N PRO A 45 12.18 23.48 -13.68
CA PRO A 45 11.21 23.82 -14.70
C PRO A 45 10.50 22.59 -15.24
N VAL A 46 9.16 22.65 -15.25
CA VAL A 46 8.26 21.59 -15.69
C VAL A 46 7.67 21.95 -17.04
N LYS A 47 7.67 21.01 -17.98
CA LYS A 47 7.00 21.19 -19.29
C LYS A 47 5.54 20.74 -19.16
N PRO A 48 4.57 21.64 -19.33
CA PRO A 48 3.16 21.30 -19.25
C PRO A 48 2.76 20.22 -20.26
N MET A 49 1.81 19.37 -19.87
CA MET A 49 1.25 18.32 -20.71
C MET A 49 -0.21 18.67 -21.06
N PRO A 50 -0.58 18.62 -22.36
CA PRO A 50 -1.95 18.86 -22.77
C PRO A 50 -2.88 17.73 -22.27
N LEU A 51 -4.11 18.09 -21.94
CA LEU A 51 -5.18 17.14 -21.55
C LEU A 51 -4.86 16.28 -20.33
N SER A 52 -3.90 16.69 -19.50
CA SER A 52 -3.59 16.01 -18.24
C SER A 52 -4.61 16.38 -17.15
N HIS A 53 -4.63 15.58 -16.08
CA HIS A 53 -5.42 15.89 -14.89
C HIS A 53 -5.06 17.29 -14.35
N PRO A 54 -6.01 18.08 -13.80
CA PRO A 54 -5.75 19.45 -13.33
C PRO A 54 -4.61 19.59 -12.33
N ALA A 55 -4.38 18.59 -11.49
CA ALA A 55 -3.27 18.56 -10.53
C ALA A 55 -1.92 18.14 -11.15
N VAL A 56 -1.89 17.63 -12.38
CA VAL A 56 -0.63 17.35 -13.08
C VAL A 56 -0.05 18.66 -13.61
N GLU A 57 1.12 19.02 -13.09
CA GLU A 57 1.85 20.21 -13.54
C GLU A 57 2.46 20.01 -14.94
N GLY A 58 2.89 18.80 -15.23
CA GLY A 58 3.54 18.41 -16.47
C GLY A 58 4.60 17.34 -16.27
N ILE A 59 5.66 17.41 -17.07
CA ILE A 59 6.79 16.48 -17.03
C ILE A 59 8.11 17.23 -16.90
N PHE A 60 9.09 16.60 -16.26
CA PHE A 60 10.47 17.05 -16.30
C PHE A 60 11.40 15.84 -16.50
N LYS A 61 12.63 16.10 -16.92
CA LYS A 61 13.62 15.06 -17.19
C LYS A 61 14.94 15.42 -16.51
N PRO A 62 15.14 14.99 -15.24
CA PRO A 62 16.38 15.34 -14.49
C PRO A 62 17.63 14.66 -15.04
N ARG A 63 17.49 13.46 -15.62
CA ARG A 63 18.56 12.67 -16.24
C ARG A 63 18.01 11.99 -17.49
N ASP A 64 17.96 10.67 -17.51
CA ASP A 64 17.43 9.89 -18.64
C ASP A 64 15.96 9.51 -18.52
N THR A 65 15.38 9.63 -17.33
CA THR A 65 14.00 9.26 -17.03
C THR A 65 13.09 10.48 -17.08
N VAL A 66 11.96 10.36 -17.79
CA VAL A 66 10.88 11.36 -17.78
C VAL A 66 10.00 11.09 -16.55
N ILE A 67 9.78 12.13 -15.77
CA ILE A 67 9.03 12.06 -14.52
C ILE A 67 7.81 12.97 -14.62
N THR A 68 6.64 12.47 -14.28
CA THR A 68 5.41 13.27 -14.16
C THR A 68 5.43 14.04 -12.85
N VAL A 69 5.11 15.33 -12.89
CA VAL A 69 5.05 16.19 -11.71
C VAL A 69 3.60 16.47 -11.35
N VAL A 70 3.24 16.18 -10.12
CA VAL A 70 1.96 16.47 -9.48
C VAL A 70 2.12 17.68 -8.56
N ASP A 71 1.30 18.70 -8.76
CA ASP A 71 1.16 19.85 -7.88
C ASP A 71 0.28 19.42 -6.68
N LEU A 72 0.92 18.91 -5.63
CA LEU A 72 0.21 18.37 -4.47
C LEU A 72 -0.59 19.44 -3.70
N PRO A 73 -0.09 20.68 -3.52
CA PRO A 73 -0.91 21.80 -3.03
C PRO A 73 -2.22 21.95 -3.79
N LYS A 74 -2.15 22.00 -5.12
CA LYS A 74 -3.33 22.14 -5.98
C LYS A 74 -4.28 20.94 -5.87
N TYR A 75 -3.74 19.72 -5.79
CA TYR A 75 -4.54 18.52 -5.61
C TYR A 75 -5.32 18.55 -4.28
N LEU A 76 -4.67 19.02 -3.20
CA LEU A 76 -5.28 19.17 -1.88
C LEU A 76 -6.17 20.41 -1.74
N GLY A 77 -6.36 21.21 -2.81
CA GLY A 77 -7.15 22.43 -2.79
C GLY A 77 -6.52 23.58 -1.99
N VAL A 78 -5.21 23.54 -1.79
CA VAL A 78 -4.44 24.59 -1.14
C VAL A 78 -4.00 25.62 -2.20
N ASP A 79 -4.54 26.83 -2.10
CA ASP A 79 -4.10 27.94 -2.98
C ASP A 79 -2.75 28.47 -2.48
N SER A 80 -1.71 28.13 -3.21
CA SER A 80 -0.33 28.51 -2.88
C SER A 80 0.45 28.80 -4.16
N PRO A 81 1.10 29.97 -4.26
CA PRO A 81 1.98 30.26 -5.39
C PRO A 81 3.18 29.30 -5.37
N LYS A 82 3.63 28.92 -6.55
CA LYS A 82 4.86 28.12 -6.72
C LYS A 82 6.09 28.96 -6.38
N ASP A 83 7.02 28.38 -5.65
CA ASP A 83 8.30 28.97 -5.30
C ASP A 83 9.45 28.16 -5.93
N GLU A 84 10.52 28.83 -6.34
CA GLU A 84 11.75 28.16 -6.81
C GLU A 84 12.41 27.30 -5.72
N LYS A 85 12.07 27.53 -4.45
CA LYS A 85 12.52 26.74 -3.30
C LYS A 85 11.66 25.52 -3.00
N ASP A 86 10.52 25.36 -3.70
CA ASP A 86 9.70 24.16 -3.55
C ASP A 86 10.54 22.91 -3.79
N ILE A 87 10.09 21.82 -3.23
CA ILE A 87 10.75 20.52 -3.27
C ILE A 87 9.93 19.55 -4.09
N PHE A 88 10.61 18.73 -4.88
CA PHE A 88 10.04 17.53 -5.49
C PHE A 88 10.37 16.31 -4.64
N ILE A 89 9.35 15.64 -4.13
CA ILE A 89 9.47 14.30 -3.56
C ILE A 89 9.22 13.33 -4.72
N VAL A 90 10.28 12.68 -5.19
CA VAL A 90 10.22 11.69 -6.27
C VAL A 90 9.93 10.34 -5.66
N THR A 91 8.91 9.68 -6.16
CA THR A 91 8.41 8.40 -5.66
C THR A 91 8.38 7.36 -6.76
N ASN A 92 8.28 6.09 -6.38
CA ASN A 92 8.00 5.00 -7.29
C ASN A 92 6.72 4.28 -6.86
N PHE A 93 5.69 4.40 -7.69
CA PHE A 93 4.45 3.64 -7.55
C PHE A 93 4.24 2.78 -8.78
N ASN A 94 4.06 1.48 -8.59
CA ASN A 94 3.75 0.56 -9.70
C ASN A 94 4.74 0.68 -10.88
N LYS A 95 6.05 0.79 -10.59
CA LYS A 95 7.12 0.99 -11.57
C LYS A 95 7.08 2.35 -12.29
N MET A 96 6.25 3.28 -11.84
CA MET A 96 6.19 4.65 -12.36
C MET A 96 6.88 5.62 -11.41
N CYS A 97 7.71 6.49 -11.97
CA CYS A 97 8.30 7.60 -11.23
C CYS A 97 7.38 8.82 -11.30
N ILE A 98 6.92 9.28 -10.15
CA ILE A 98 6.09 10.47 -10.00
C ILE A 98 6.76 11.41 -8.99
N ALA A 99 6.82 12.68 -9.32
CA ALA A 99 7.31 13.73 -8.42
C ALA A 99 6.11 14.52 -7.86
N PHE A 100 6.06 14.66 -6.56
CA PHE A 100 5.07 15.49 -5.88
C PHE A 100 5.73 16.80 -5.44
N ARG A 101 5.21 17.94 -5.92
CA ARG A 101 5.63 19.26 -5.46
C ARG A 101 5.08 19.50 -4.08
N VAL A 102 5.96 19.92 -3.16
CA VAL A 102 5.66 20.33 -1.78
C VAL A 102 6.46 21.58 -1.44
N HIS A 103 6.11 22.32 -0.37
CA HIS A 103 6.83 23.56 -0.03
C HIS A 103 8.16 23.27 0.65
N THR A 104 8.17 22.41 1.67
CA THR A 104 9.39 22.01 2.37
C THR A 104 9.35 20.53 2.74
N VAL A 105 10.52 19.95 2.89
CA VAL A 105 10.71 18.65 3.53
C VAL A 105 11.43 18.87 4.84
N ASP A 106 10.95 18.26 5.92
CA ASP A 106 11.53 18.37 7.26
C ASP A 106 12.40 17.13 7.54
N ARG A 107 12.05 16.36 8.54
CA ARG A 107 12.81 15.20 9.02
C ARG A 107 12.00 13.92 8.88
N ILE A 108 12.70 12.79 8.99
CA ILE A 108 12.10 11.48 9.10
C ILE A 108 11.81 11.20 10.57
N SER A 109 10.59 10.72 10.86
CA SER A 109 10.19 10.24 12.19
C SER A 109 9.76 8.79 12.10
N ARG A 110 10.17 7.98 13.07
CA ARG A 110 9.70 6.59 13.21
C ARG A 110 8.46 6.59 14.09
N ILE A 111 7.40 5.97 13.63
CA ILE A 111 6.08 5.97 14.26
C ILE A 111 5.58 4.53 14.30
N SER A 112 4.94 4.14 15.41
CA SER A 112 4.20 2.87 15.44
C SER A 112 2.88 3.01 14.67
N TRP A 113 2.50 2.00 13.91
CA TRP A 113 1.19 1.94 13.27
C TRP A 113 0.03 2.03 14.28
N THR A 114 0.26 1.62 15.54
CA THR A 114 -0.73 1.77 16.62
C THR A 114 -0.99 3.23 17.01
N ASP A 115 -0.03 4.12 16.74
CA ASP A 115 -0.12 5.55 17.07
C ASP A 115 -0.74 6.38 15.93
N ILE A 116 -1.07 5.71 14.82
CA ILE A 116 -1.77 6.32 13.68
C ILE A 116 -3.27 6.12 13.84
N SER A 117 -3.99 7.20 14.09
CA SER A 117 -5.45 7.21 14.22
C SER A 117 -6.11 7.46 12.88
N LYS A 118 -7.18 6.71 12.57
CA LYS A 118 -8.00 7.03 11.38
C LYS A 118 -8.72 8.37 11.58
N PRO A 119 -8.79 9.22 10.52
CA PRO A 119 -9.57 10.46 10.58
C PRO A 119 -11.04 10.14 10.86
N ASP A 120 -11.68 10.92 11.75
CA ASP A 120 -13.11 10.81 11.98
C ASP A 120 -13.88 11.15 10.69
N LYS A 121 -14.90 10.35 10.36
CA LYS A 121 -15.75 10.53 9.17
C LYS A 121 -16.41 11.91 9.13
N THR A 122 -16.60 12.55 10.27
CA THR A 122 -17.16 13.92 10.37
C THR A 122 -16.17 14.99 9.92
N VAL A 123 -14.87 14.78 10.08
CA VAL A 123 -13.80 15.73 9.69
C VAL A 123 -13.43 15.57 8.22
N SER A 124 -13.58 14.37 7.67
CA SER A 124 -13.23 14.06 6.28
C SER A 124 -14.30 14.40 5.24
N GLY A 125 -15.37 15.08 5.61
CA GLY A 125 -16.38 15.56 4.63
C GLY A 125 -17.19 14.48 3.91
N GLY A 126 -17.28 13.27 4.47
CA GLY A 126 -17.87 12.09 3.84
C GLY A 126 -16.80 11.16 3.26
N ALA A 127 -17.13 10.02 2.78
CA ALA A 127 -16.33 8.80 2.52
C ALA A 127 -15.00 8.92 1.73
N GLU A 128 -14.43 10.12 1.48
CA GLU A 128 -13.36 10.27 0.49
C GLU A 128 -12.15 11.11 0.94
N SER A 129 -11.68 10.90 2.16
CA SER A 129 -10.41 11.52 2.58
C SER A 129 -9.21 10.83 1.90
N VAL A 130 -8.26 11.63 1.39
CA VAL A 130 -6.95 11.15 0.91
C VAL A 130 -5.95 10.98 2.06
N ALA A 131 -6.41 10.96 3.30
CA ALA A 131 -5.60 10.73 4.48
C ALA A 131 -5.79 9.29 4.96
N THR A 132 -4.72 8.50 4.99
CA THR A 132 -4.68 7.17 5.60
C THR A 132 -4.83 7.28 7.11
N GLY A 133 -4.24 8.31 7.73
CA GLY A 133 -4.29 8.50 9.17
C GLY A 133 -3.73 9.83 9.65
N ILE A 134 -3.87 10.04 10.96
CA ILE A 134 -3.27 11.17 11.68
C ILE A 134 -2.36 10.61 12.76
N ALA A 135 -1.11 11.03 12.76
CA ALA A 135 -0.12 10.66 13.77
C ALA A 135 0.29 11.88 14.60
N GLN A 136 0.68 11.66 15.84
CA GLN A 136 1.34 12.66 16.66
C GLN A 136 2.84 12.42 16.66
N CYS A 137 3.62 13.35 16.05
CA CYS A 137 5.06 13.25 15.93
C CYS A 137 5.69 14.48 16.59
N ASP A 138 6.53 14.27 17.59
CA ASP A 138 7.25 15.37 18.30
C ASP A 138 6.33 16.47 18.83
N GLY A 139 5.10 16.14 19.20
CA GLY A 139 4.09 17.09 19.70
C GLY A 139 3.26 17.79 18.60
N GLU A 140 3.54 17.51 17.33
CA GLU A 140 2.80 18.04 16.17
C GLU A 140 1.90 16.97 15.54
N LEU A 141 0.75 17.39 15.02
CA LEU A 141 -0.13 16.50 14.25
C LEU A 141 0.33 16.44 12.81
N VAL A 142 0.57 15.21 12.32
CA VAL A 142 1.00 14.92 10.96
C VAL A 142 -0.11 14.14 10.27
N THR A 143 -0.62 14.63 9.14
CA THR A 143 -1.57 13.91 8.31
C THR A 143 -0.83 13.00 7.34
N ILE A 144 -0.98 11.69 7.48
CA ILE A 144 -0.41 10.70 6.57
C ILE A 144 -1.31 10.60 5.34
N LEU A 145 -0.75 10.85 4.16
CA LEU A 145 -1.51 10.85 2.90
C LEU A 145 -1.49 9.48 2.22
N ASP A 146 -2.62 9.10 1.64
CA ASP A 146 -2.78 7.95 0.75
C ASP A 146 -2.29 8.31 -0.67
N PHE A 147 -1.01 8.16 -0.91
CA PHE A 147 -0.40 8.46 -2.22
C PHE A 147 -0.83 7.47 -3.31
N GLU A 148 -1.19 6.25 -2.95
CA GLU A 148 -1.70 5.27 -3.93
C GLU A 148 -3.04 5.72 -4.49
N ARG A 149 -3.91 6.17 -3.60
CA ARG A 149 -5.17 6.76 -4.00
C ARG A 149 -4.99 8.03 -4.84
N ILE A 150 -4.08 8.93 -4.44
CA ILE A 150 -3.78 10.16 -5.22
C ILE A 150 -3.34 9.77 -6.64
N VAL A 151 -2.47 8.78 -6.79
CA VAL A 151 -1.99 8.29 -8.09
C VAL A 151 -3.13 7.64 -8.88
N ALA A 152 -3.95 6.81 -8.24
CA ALA A 152 -5.09 6.14 -8.88
C ALA A 152 -6.14 7.14 -9.40
N GLU A 153 -6.37 8.25 -8.69
CA GLU A 153 -7.29 9.31 -9.13
C GLU A 153 -6.72 10.14 -10.29
N ILE A 154 -5.40 10.40 -10.30
CA ILE A 154 -4.72 11.19 -11.34
C ILE A 154 -4.49 10.38 -12.61
N ALA A 155 -4.17 9.12 -12.50
CA ALA A 155 -3.83 8.21 -13.59
C ALA A 155 -4.54 6.85 -13.42
N PRO A 156 -5.88 6.78 -13.59
CA PRO A 156 -6.66 5.56 -13.34
C PRO A 156 -6.20 4.35 -14.14
N GLU A 157 -5.62 4.57 -15.33
CA GLU A 157 -5.08 3.53 -16.20
C GLU A 157 -3.87 2.78 -15.60
N THR A 158 -3.27 3.33 -14.55
CA THR A 158 -2.11 2.75 -13.86
C THR A 158 -2.49 2.00 -12.59
N SER A 159 -3.76 2.04 -12.23
CA SER A 159 -4.33 1.32 -11.09
C SER A 159 -4.82 -0.07 -11.52
N ILE A 160 -5.44 -0.78 -10.58
CA ILE A 160 -6.03 -2.10 -10.81
C ILE A 160 -7.03 -2.04 -11.97
N GLN A 161 -6.85 -2.91 -12.99
CA GLN A 161 -7.69 -2.94 -14.17
C GLN A 161 -8.56 -4.21 -14.19
N ILE A 162 -9.86 -4.06 -13.94
CA ILE A 162 -10.83 -5.17 -13.99
C ILE A 162 -10.81 -5.88 -15.35
N SER A 163 -10.47 -5.16 -16.42
CA SER A 163 -10.34 -5.70 -17.77
C SER A 163 -9.30 -6.83 -17.91
N GLU A 164 -8.26 -6.85 -17.07
CA GLU A 164 -7.30 -7.97 -17.04
C GLU A 164 -7.99 -9.27 -16.67
N VAL A 165 -8.87 -9.24 -15.68
CA VAL A 165 -9.65 -10.40 -15.24
C VAL A 165 -10.66 -10.82 -16.30
N GLU A 166 -11.30 -9.86 -16.99
CA GLU A 166 -12.24 -10.16 -18.09
C GLU A 166 -11.57 -10.90 -19.26
N GLN A 167 -10.31 -10.61 -19.54
CA GLN A 167 -9.52 -11.28 -20.57
C GLN A 167 -9.17 -12.74 -20.23
N MET A 168 -9.24 -13.13 -18.96
CA MET A 168 -8.99 -14.53 -18.54
C MET A 168 -10.10 -15.49 -18.98
N GLY A 169 -11.24 -14.98 -19.45
CA GLY A 169 -12.37 -15.78 -19.94
C GLY A 169 -13.27 -16.33 -18.83
N PRO A 170 -14.24 -17.19 -19.17
CA PRO A 170 -15.18 -17.74 -18.21
C PRO A 170 -14.49 -18.61 -17.16
N ARG A 171 -14.82 -18.41 -15.90
CA ARG A 171 -14.23 -19.13 -14.76
C ARG A 171 -15.31 -19.83 -13.93
N ALA A 172 -14.98 -20.99 -13.38
CA ALA A 172 -15.85 -21.69 -12.46
C ALA A 172 -16.04 -20.87 -11.16
N ARG A 173 -17.24 -20.99 -10.57
CA ARG A 173 -17.54 -20.37 -9.29
C ARG A 173 -16.67 -20.96 -8.18
N ASN A 174 -16.01 -20.13 -7.42
CA ASN A 174 -15.16 -20.50 -6.30
C ASN A 174 -15.77 -19.96 -4.99
N GLU A 175 -16.13 -20.88 -4.08
CA GLU A 175 -16.79 -20.57 -2.80
C GLU A 175 -15.82 -20.60 -1.61
N LYS A 176 -14.52 -20.82 -1.85
CA LYS A 176 -13.52 -20.83 -0.80
C LYS A 176 -13.42 -19.46 -0.13
N PRO A 177 -13.34 -19.41 1.21
CA PRO A 177 -13.25 -18.14 1.93
C PRO A 177 -11.87 -17.51 1.73
N ILE A 178 -11.87 -16.34 1.08
CA ILE A 178 -10.68 -15.51 0.84
C ILE A 178 -10.75 -14.29 1.76
N TRP A 179 -9.73 -14.08 2.56
CA TRP A 179 -9.66 -13.00 3.52
C TRP A 179 -8.65 -11.95 3.06
N ILE A 180 -9.06 -10.68 3.04
CA ILE A 180 -8.30 -9.61 2.38
C ILE A 180 -8.20 -8.42 3.32
N ALA A 181 -6.98 -7.97 3.63
CA ALA A 181 -6.71 -6.76 4.38
C ALA A 181 -6.16 -5.67 3.44
N GLU A 182 -6.88 -4.55 3.37
CA GLU A 182 -6.56 -3.38 2.53
C GLU A 182 -7.18 -2.14 3.17
N ASP A 183 -6.39 -1.11 3.44
CA ASP A 183 -6.86 0.11 4.14
C ASP A 183 -7.42 1.18 3.21
N SER A 184 -7.00 1.21 1.95
CA SER A 184 -7.56 2.10 0.94
C SER A 184 -8.94 1.63 0.50
N ILE A 185 -9.99 2.41 0.81
CA ILE A 185 -11.38 2.09 0.44
C ILE A 185 -11.52 1.90 -1.07
N LEU A 186 -10.82 2.73 -1.87
CA LEU A 186 -10.86 2.64 -3.32
C LEU A 186 -10.25 1.33 -3.81
N LEU A 187 -9.02 1.02 -3.36
CA LEU A 187 -8.31 -0.19 -3.79
C LEU A 187 -8.99 -1.46 -3.27
N SER A 188 -9.46 -1.46 -2.02
CA SER A 188 -10.24 -2.55 -1.44
C SER A 188 -11.45 -2.91 -2.32
N LYS A 189 -12.20 -1.89 -2.75
CA LYS A 189 -13.33 -2.09 -3.65
C LYS A 189 -12.90 -2.60 -5.03
N MET A 190 -11.83 -2.06 -5.60
CA MET A 190 -11.31 -2.50 -6.90
C MET A 190 -10.83 -3.96 -6.85
N ILE A 191 -10.16 -4.36 -5.77
CA ILE A 191 -9.76 -5.75 -5.54
C ILE A 191 -11.00 -6.65 -5.42
N GLU A 192 -11.97 -6.27 -4.58
CA GLU A 192 -13.21 -7.02 -4.39
C GLU A 192 -13.95 -7.21 -5.71
N ASP A 193 -14.18 -6.13 -6.48
CA ASP A 193 -14.89 -6.17 -7.75
C ASP A 193 -14.14 -7.06 -8.77
N SER A 194 -12.82 -6.99 -8.81
CA SER A 194 -11.98 -7.82 -9.69
C SER A 194 -12.06 -9.30 -9.33
N LEU A 195 -11.97 -9.65 -8.05
CA LEU A 195 -12.07 -11.04 -7.59
C LEU A 195 -13.47 -11.61 -7.78
N ARG A 196 -14.52 -10.81 -7.56
CA ARG A 196 -15.90 -11.21 -7.88
C ARG A 196 -16.07 -11.47 -9.38
N LYS A 197 -15.44 -10.66 -10.22
CA LYS A 197 -15.41 -10.86 -11.68
C LYS A 197 -14.66 -12.15 -12.06
N ALA A 198 -13.61 -12.50 -11.31
CA ALA A 198 -12.91 -13.78 -11.41
C ALA A 198 -13.71 -14.97 -10.84
N ASN A 199 -14.96 -14.72 -10.42
CA ASN A 199 -15.90 -15.70 -9.88
C ASN A 199 -15.56 -16.25 -8.49
N TYR A 200 -14.73 -15.52 -7.71
CA TYR A 200 -14.58 -15.73 -6.27
C TYR A 200 -15.74 -15.06 -5.54
N VAL A 201 -16.54 -15.81 -4.81
CA VAL A 201 -17.80 -15.29 -4.25
C VAL A 201 -17.80 -15.12 -2.74
N ASN A 202 -16.87 -15.77 -2.05
CA ASN A 202 -16.76 -15.74 -0.60
C ASN A 202 -15.56 -14.90 -0.17
N LEU A 203 -15.72 -13.56 -0.23
CA LEU A 203 -14.68 -12.58 0.07
C LEU A 203 -14.99 -11.88 1.39
N HIS A 204 -14.00 -11.82 2.27
CA HIS A 204 -14.05 -11.11 3.55
C HIS A 204 -13.05 -9.97 3.54
N MET A 205 -13.53 -8.73 3.53
CA MET A 205 -12.71 -7.52 3.46
C MET A 205 -12.47 -6.94 4.85
N PHE A 206 -11.23 -6.61 5.16
CA PHE A 206 -10.80 -5.98 6.42
C PHE A 206 -10.03 -4.70 6.11
N SER A 207 -10.16 -3.71 6.95
CA SER A 207 -9.55 -2.39 6.73
C SER A 207 -8.13 -2.25 7.30
N ASN A 208 -7.60 -3.30 7.89
CA ASN A 208 -6.20 -3.39 8.36
C ASN A 208 -5.87 -4.81 8.84
N GLY A 209 -4.58 -5.06 9.10
CA GLY A 209 -4.10 -6.36 9.57
C GLY A 209 -4.62 -6.75 10.95
N LEU A 210 -4.90 -5.77 11.83
CA LEU A 210 -5.41 -6.06 13.18
C LEU A 210 -6.83 -6.62 13.13
N GLU A 211 -7.72 -5.99 12.38
CA GLU A 211 -9.11 -6.48 12.21
C GLU A 211 -9.13 -7.90 11.65
N LEU A 212 -8.28 -8.18 10.65
CA LEU A 212 -8.16 -9.52 10.10
C LEU A 212 -7.63 -10.51 11.13
N TRP A 213 -6.58 -10.16 11.88
CA TRP A 213 -6.01 -11.01 12.92
C TRP A 213 -6.99 -11.30 14.06
N GLU A 214 -7.75 -10.31 14.51
CA GLU A 214 -8.77 -10.47 15.54
C GLU A 214 -9.88 -11.40 15.06
N ALA A 215 -10.34 -11.24 13.82
CA ALA A 215 -11.33 -12.12 13.21
C ALA A 215 -10.82 -13.57 13.09
N LEU A 216 -9.55 -13.79 12.67
CA LEU A 216 -8.91 -15.11 12.68
C LEU A 216 -8.87 -15.71 14.09
N SER A 217 -8.51 -14.90 15.07
CA SER A 217 -8.39 -15.33 16.46
C SER A 217 -9.74 -15.69 17.10
N ALA A 218 -10.82 -15.08 16.61
CA ALA A 218 -12.18 -15.34 17.08
C ALA A 218 -12.82 -16.60 16.46
N LEU A 219 -12.22 -17.18 15.42
CA LEU A 219 -12.74 -18.41 14.81
C LEU A 219 -12.69 -19.58 15.80
N PRO A 220 -13.74 -20.43 15.84
CA PRO A 220 -13.77 -21.62 16.68
C PRO A 220 -12.53 -22.50 16.43
N GLN A 221 -12.05 -23.17 17.47
CA GLN A 221 -11.00 -24.15 17.33
C GLN A 221 -11.55 -25.39 16.62
N GLY A 222 -11.44 -25.40 15.28
CA GLY A 222 -11.85 -26.51 14.41
C GLY A 222 -10.66 -27.38 13.99
N GLU A 223 -10.94 -28.55 13.44
CA GLU A 223 -9.92 -29.48 12.96
C GLU A 223 -9.28 -29.01 11.63
N ASP A 224 -10.01 -28.22 10.84
CA ASP A 224 -9.58 -27.75 9.51
C ASP A 224 -9.71 -26.21 9.39
N PRO A 225 -8.61 -25.47 9.60
CA PRO A 225 -8.63 -24.01 9.49
C PRO A 225 -8.96 -23.48 8.11
N ILE A 226 -8.88 -24.32 7.06
CA ILE A 226 -9.12 -23.91 5.66
C ILE A 226 -10.58 -23.86 5.30
N ARG A 227 -11.43 -24.62 5.97
CA ARG A 227 -12.87 -24.40 5.85
C ARG A 227 -13.26 -23.00 6.24
N ASP A 228 -12.52 -22.43 7.19
CA ASP A 228 -12.76 -21.08 7.70
C ASP A 228 -12.02 -20.01 6.87
N VAL A 229 -10.79 -20.32 6.39
CA VAL A 229 -9.95 -19.39 5.62
C VAL A 229 -9.08 -20.18 4.64
N ALA A 230 -9.38 -20.09 3.36
CA ALA A 230 -8.65 -20.82 2.33
C ALA A 230 -7.40 -20.07 1.81
N LEU A 231 -7.40 -18.74 1.88
CA LEU A 231 -6.30 -17.90 1.44
C LEU A 231 -6.40 -16.51 2.08
N ILE A 232 -5.25 -15.94 2.42
CA ILE A 232 -5.14 -14.58 2.94
C ILE A 232 -4.41 -13.71 1.91
N ILE A 233 -4.93 -12.50 1.66
CA ILE A 233 -4.27 -11.45 0.88
C ILE A 233 -4.11 -10.25 1.80
N THR A 234 -2.94 -9.65 1.82
CA THR A 234 -2.69 -8.47 2.65
C THR A 234 -1.89 -7.41 1.91
N ASP A 235 -2.27 -6.15 2.06
CA ASP A 235 -1.34 -5.06 1.80
C ASP A 235 -0.25 -5.02 2.86
N ILE A 236 0.84 -4.29 2.59
CA ILE A 236 1.92 -4.03 3.56
C ILE A 236 1.55 -2.83 4.43
N GLU A 237 1.19 -1.71 3.84
CA GLU A 237 1.00 -0.43 4.52
C GLU A 237 -0.42 -0.25 5.01
N MET A 238 -0.68 -0.64 6.24
CA MET A 238 -1.99 -0.47 6.88
C MET A 238 -1.85 0.06 8.30
N PRO A 239 -2.73 0.98 8.74
CA PRO A 239 -2.75 1.47 10.11
C PRO A 239 -3.06 0.33 11.10
N GLN A 240 -2.67 0.51 12.36
CA GLN A 240 -2.82 -0.41 13.49
C GLN A 240 -1.96 -1.68 13.39
N MET A 241 -2.00 -2.42 12.30
CA MET A 241 -1.13 -3.57 12.04
C MET A 241 -0.80 -3.65 10.55
N ASP A 242 0.48 -3.58 10.23
CA ASP A 242 1.00 -3.74 8.88
C ASP A 242 0.94 -5.21 8.40
N GLY A 243 1.04 -5.39 7.06
CA GLY A 243 0.96 -6.72 6.46
C GLY A 243 2.12 -7.64 6.80
N HIS A 244 3.31 -7.12 7.09
CA HIS A 244 4.45 -7.92 7.54
C HIS A 244 4.22 -8.46 8.96
N ARG A 245 3.66 -7.64 9.85
CA ARG A 245 3.30 -8.08 11.20
C ARG A 245 2.19 -9.13 11.16
N LEU A 246 1.17 -8.92 10.32
CA LEU A 246 0.11 -9.90 10.09
C LEU A 246 0.71 -11.22 9.56
N THR A 247 1.56 -11.17 8.53
CA THR A 247 2.24 -12.36 7.95
C THR A 247 3.00 -13.11 9.02
N LYS A 248 3.78 -12.41 9.85
CA LYS A 248 4.52 -13.03 10.97
C LYS A 248 3.60 -13.79 11.91
N LEU A 249 2.50 -13.18 12.35
CA LEU A 249 1.55 -13.81 13.28
C LEU A 249 0.86 -15.02 12.65
N VAL A 250 0.44 -14.94 11.39
CA VAL A 250 -0.19 -16.06 10.67
C VAL A 250 0.79 -17.23 10.49
N LYS A 251 2.05 -16.94 10.14
CA LYS A 251 3.06 -17.94 9.79
C LYS A 251 3.92 -18.42 10.98
N GLU A 252 3.70 -17.90 12.17
CA GLU A 252 4.38 -18.44 13.38
C GLU A 252 4.12 -19.93 13.56
N SER A 253 5.13 -20.66 14.01
CA SER A 253 5.08 -22.13 14.18
C SER A 253 3.94 -22.61 15.08
N THR A 254 3.49 -21.76 16.00
CA THR A 254 2.38 -22.03 16.93
C THR A 254 1.02 -21.64 16.38
N SER A 255 0.97 -20.92 15.26
CA SER A 255 -0.28 -20.51 14.63
C SER A 255 -0.96 -21.71 13.96
N ARG A 256 -2.24 -21.91 14.21
CA ARG A 256 -3.06 -22.89 13.49
C ARG A 256 -3.27 -22.55 12.01
N PHE A 257 -3.04 -21.28 11.65
CA PHE A 257 -3.18 -20.77 10.28
C PHE A 257 -1.87 -20.76 9.49
N LYS A 258 -0.77 -21.28 10.06
CA LYS A 258 0.55 -21.22 9.42
C LYS A 258 0.61 -21.85 8.02
N GLU A 259 -0.23 -22.86 7.77
CA GLU A 259 -0.31 -23.55 6.49
C GLU A 259 -1.27 -22.85 5.50
N VAL A 260 -2.12 -21.94 5.96
CA VAL A 260 -3.01 -21.16 5.08
C VAL A 260 -2.17 -20.32 4.12
N PRO A 261 -2.35 -20.42 2.80
CA PRO A 261 -1.62 -19.61 1.84
C PRO A 261 -1.82 -18.11 2.12
N LEU A 262 -0.72 -17.35 2.08
CA LEU A 262 -0.74 -15.91 2.30
C LEU A 262 0.02 -15.20 1.19
N ILE A 263 -0.65 -14.25 0.53
CA ILE A 263 -0.12 -13.40 -0.53
C ILE A 263 0.02 -11.98 0.02
N ILE A 264 1.19 -11.37 -0.13
CA ILE A 264 1.38 -9.94 0.02
C ILE A 264 1.09 -9.29 -1.35
N PHE A 265 0.10 -8.38 -1.40
CA PHE A 265 -0.30 -7.67 -2.61
C PHE A 265 -0.23 -6.16 -2.35
N SER A 266 0.87 -5.52 -2.75
CA SER A 266 1.17 -4.15 -2.36
C SER A 266 1.80 -3.34 -3.49
N SER A 267 1.58 -2.02 -3.49
CA SER A 267 2.28 -1.09 -4.40
C SER A 267 3.74 -0.89 -4.00
N LEU A 268 4.11 -1.29 -2.79
CA LEU A 268 5.43 -1.12 -2.21
C LEU A 268 6.17 -2.46 -2.14
N ILE A 269 6.79 -2.87 -3.24
CA ILE A 269 7.63 -4.08 -3.28
C ILE A 269 9.02 -3.74 -3.81
N SER A 270 9.90 -3.30 -2.92
CA SER A 270 11.34 -3.25 -3.17
C SER A 270 11.96 -4.65 -3.01
N GLU A 271 13.20 -4.83 -3.48
CA GLU A 271 13.92 -6.09 -3.28
C GLU A 271 14.09 -6.43 -1.79
N GLU A 272 14.35 -5.42 -0.96
CA GLU A 272 14.46 -5.57 0.48
C GLU A 272 13.14 -6.03 1.12
N MET A 273 12.01 -5.47 0.69
CA MET A 273 10.69 -5.88 1.15
C MET A 273 10.32 -7.29 0.68
N ARG A 274 10.75 -7.69 -0.53
CA ARG A 274 10.60 -9.07 -1.01
C ARG A 274 11.35 -10.07 -0.14
N LEU A 275 12.60 -9.76 0.23
CA LEU A 275 13.38 -10.58 1.15
C LEU A 275 12.67 -10.70 2.50
N LYS A 276 12.24 -9.57 3.05
CA LYS A 276 11.53 -9.51 4.33
C LYS A 276 10.24 -10.35 4.32
N GLY A 277 9.38 -10.19 3.33
CA GLY A 277 8.13 -10.96 3.24
C GLY A 277 8.39 -12.47 3.09
N ARG A 278 9.44 -12.86 2.34
CA ARG A 278 9.88 -14.27 2.22
C ARG A 278 10.35 -14.82 3.55
N ASP A 279 11.17 -14.07 4.28
CA ASP A 279 11.70 -14.48 5.60
C ASP A 279 10.58 -14.64 6.64
N LEU A 280 9.49 -13.88 6.49
CA LEU A 280 8.29 -13.97 7.31
C LEU A 280 7.37 -15.14 6.90
N GLY A 281 7.64 -15.80 5.77
CA GLY A 281 6.91 -16.97 5.31
C GLY A 281 5.72 -16.67 4.39
N ALA A 282 5.63 -15.47 3.78
CA ALA A 282 4.66 -15.23 2.72
C ALA A 282 4.87 -16.21 1.56
N ASP A 283 3.78 -16.80 1.07
CA ASP A 283 3.85 -17.78 -0.03
C ASP A 283 4.14 -17.09 -1.36
N GLU A 284 3.58 -15.89 -1.57
CA GLU A 284 3.85 -15.05 -2.75
C GLU A 284 3.78 -13.56 -2.41
N GLN A 285 4.42 -12.76 -3.26
CA GLN A 285 4.41 -11.30 -3.14
C GLN A 285 4.26 -10.67 -4.52
N LEU A 286 3.17 -9.94 -4.70
CA LEU A 286 2.77 -9.37 -5.97
C LEU A 286 2.62 -7.85 -5.87
N THR A 287 2.95 -7.17 -6.93
CA THR A 287 2.78 -5.72 -7.05
C THR A 287 1.38 -5.37 -7.54
N LYS A 288 0.70 -4.44 -6.88
CA LYS A 288 -0.40 -3.74 -7.51
C LYS A 288 0.14 -2.99 -8.76
N PRO A 289 -0.54 -2.94 -9.89
CA PRO A 289 -1.93 -3.30 -10.14
C PRO A 289 -2.14 -4.69 -10.79
N GLU A 290 -1.17 -5.61 -10.75
CA GLU A 290 -1.16 -6.90 -11.47
C GLU A 290 -2.27 -7.85 -11.00
N ILE A 291 -3.54 -7.43 -11.13
CA ILE A 291 -4.70 -8.17 -10.60
C ILE A 291 -4.96 -9.48 -11.33
N GLY A 292 -4.70 -9.54 -12.63
CA GLY A 292 -4.79 -10.78 -13.40
C GLY A 292 -3.79 -11.83 -12.89
N HIS A 293 -2.55 -11.40 -12.63
CA HIS A 293 -1.51 -12.26 -12.05
C HIS A 293 -1.87 -12.71 -10.62
N LEU A 294 -2.48 -11.84 -9.81
CA LEU A 294 -2.99 -12.23 -8.48
C LEU A 294 -3.98 -13.39 -8.59
N VAL A 295 -4.93 -13.31 -9.52
CA VAL A 295 -5.93 -14.36 -9.73
C VAL A 295 -5.28 -15.68 -10.13
N ASP A 296 -4.31 -15.69 -11.04
CA ASP A 296 -3.56 -16.89 -11.44
C ASP A 296 -2.81 -17.51 -10.26
N VAL A 297 -2.15 -16.70 -9.44
CA VAL A 297 -1.41 -17.16 -8.26
C VAL A 297 -2.36 -17.73 -7.21
N MET A 298 -3.51 -17.10 -6.98
CA MET A 298 -4.55 -17.62 -6.09
C MET A 298 -5.01 -19.02 -6.51
N ASP A 299 -5.29 -19.21 -7.81
CA ASP A 299 -5.69 -20.51 -8.34
C ASP A 299 -4.64 -21.59 -8.06
N HIS A 300 -3.36 -21.28 -8.34
CA HIS A 300 -2.26 -22.21 -8.12
C HIS A 300 -2.09 -22.58 -6.63
N LEU A 301 -2.13 -21.59 -5.75
CA LEU A 301 -1.99 -21.83 -4.32
C LEU A 301 -3.15 -22.65 -3.74
N LEU A 302 -4.38 -22.36 -4.15
CA LEU A 302 -5.57 -23.08 -3.71
C LEU A 302 -5.56 -24.54 -4.17
N VAL A 303 -5.12 -24.83 -5.40
CA VAL A 303 -4.98 -26.20 -5.92
C VAL A 303 -3.85 -26.94 -5.20
N ARG A 304 -2.68 -26.32 -5.07
CA ARG A 304 -1.53 -26.92 -4.38
C ARG A 304 -1.89 -27.30 -2.95
N TYR A 305 -2.60 -26.44 -2.27
CA TYR A 305 -2.99 -26.66 -0.90
C TYR A 305 -3.97 -27.86 -0.77
N GLU A 306 -4.97 -27.98 -1.63
CA GLU A 306 -5.87 -29.15 -1.64
C GLU A 306 -5.13 -30.48 -1.86
N GLN A 307 -4.10 -30.49 -2.72
CA GLN A 307 -3.30 -31.68 -2.96
C GLN A 307 -2.45 -32.12 -1.77
N THR A 308 -2.15 -31.17 -0.86
CA THR A 308 -1.30 -31.46 0.30
C THR A 308 -2.11 -31.84 1.55
N HIS A 309 -3.37 -31.41 1.64
CA HIS A 309 -4.19 -31.51 2.86
C HIS A 309 -5.57 -32.16 2.62
N GLY A 310 -5.92 -32.51 1.37
CA GLY A 310 -7.12 -33.27 0.98
C GLY A 310 -6.75 -34.71 0.71
#